data_298f58f260faae4d3770dada5c66c1f4
#
_entry.id   298f58f260faae4d3770dada5c66c1f4
#
_cell.length_a   1.000
_cell.length_b   1.000
_cell.length_c   1.000
_cell.angle_alpha   90.00
_cell.angle_beta   90.00
_cell.angle_gamma   90.00
#
_symmetry.space_group_name_H-M   'P 1'
#
loop_
_entity.id
_entity.type
_entity.pdbx_description
1 polymer ?
#
loop_
_entity_poly.entity_id
_entity_poly.type
_entity_poly.pdbx_seq_one_letter_code
_entity_poly.pdbx_strand_id
1 'polypeptide(L)'
;MLAHILGGTLNGGSFSPIREKTQQDKDPDNIGHFFLAIDPKAFRGEGEFENDLDDVIDVMHATPPLDPSRPVLVAGDPEAMERDKRLKMGIPIPEKLDKHIRDICGRCGAEYVLT
;
A
#
# COMPACT_ATOMS: atom_id res chain seq x y z
N MET A 1 -5.03 11.44 9.52
CA MET A 1 -5.73 11.28 10.81
C MET A 1 -6.91 10.31 10.73
N LEU A 2 -7.84 10.40 9.75
CA LEU A 2 -9.00 9.50 9.65
C LEU A 2 -8.62 8.01 9.60
N ALA A 3 -7.70 7.63 8.73
CA ALA A 3 -7.22 6.24 8.62
C ALA A 3 -6.68 5.69 9.95
N HIS A 4 -5.97 6.54 10.72
CA HIS A 4 -5.48 6.15 12.04
C HIS A 4 -6.61 5.98 13.07
N ILE A 5 -7.63 6.87 13.04
CA ILE A 5 -8.78 6.74 13.93
C ILE A 5 -9.52 5.42 13.65
N LEU A 6 -9.81 5.14 12.40
CA LEU A 6 -10.57 3.94 12.00
C LEU A 6 -9.76 2.65 12.20
N GLY A 7 -8.52 2.60 11.70
CA GLY A 7 -7.69 1.40 11.73
C GLY A 7 -6.91 1.18 13.03
N GLY A 8 -6.77 2.21 13.85
CA GLY A 8 -6.02 2.16 15.10
C GLY A 8 -6.90 2.42 16.32
N THR A 9 -7.22 3.68 16.58
CA THR A 9 -7.85 4.11 17.84
C THR A 9 -9.20 3.44 18.09
N LEU A 10 -10.04 3.31 17.06
CA LEU A 10 -11.36 2.68 17.16
C LEU A 10 -11.26 1.19 17.53
N ASN A 11 -10.22 0.52 17.07
CA ASN A 11 -9.98 -0.91 17.31
C ASN A 11 -9.06 -1.19 18.52
N GLY A 12 -8.68 -0.16 19.29
CA GLY A 12 -7.75 -0.30 20.39
C GLY A 12 -6.31 -0.64 19.95
N GLY A 13 -5.97 -0.40 18.67
CA GLY A 13 -4.65 -0.64 18.12
C GLY A 13 -3.60 0.35 18.65
N SER A 14 -2.36 -0.07 18.67
CA SER A 14 -1.23 0.74 19.11
C SER A 14 -0.92 1.87 18.14
N PHE A 15 -0.61 3.03 18.69
CA PHE A 15 -0.06 4.16 17.95
C PHE A 15 1.40 4.35 18.35
N SER A 16 2.30 4.50 17.36
CA SER A 16 3.75 4.51 17.61
C SER A 16 4.21 5.39 18.80
N PRO A 17 3.79 6.68 18.93
CA PRO A 17 4.16 7.49 20.08
C PRO A 17 3.61 7.01 21.44
N ILE A 18 2.49 6.27 21.42
CA ILE A 18 1.90 5.67 22.63
C ILE A 18 2.57 4.33 22.91
N ARG A 19 2.86 3.56 21.88
CA ARG A 19 3.58 2.29 21.97
C ARG A 19 4.93 2.45 22.67
N GLU A 20 5.72 3.43 22.25
CA GLU A 20 7.03 3.72 22.88
C GLU A 20 6.92 4.01 24.37
N LYS A 21 5.76 4.49 24.86
CA LYS A 21 5.53 4.78 26.27
C LYS A 21 5.03 3.60 27.10
N THR A 22 4.34 2.65 26.48
CA THR A 22 3.57 1.64 27.19
C THR A 22 3.93 0.20 26.84
N GLN A 23 4.50 -0.03 25.67
CA GLN A 23 4.90 -1.35 25.19
C GLN A 23 6.43 -1.50 25.18
N GLN A 24 6.90 -2.69 25.56
CA GLN A 24 8.31 -3.09 25.43
C GLN A 24 8.52 -3.76 24.06
N ASP A 25 9.78 -3.83 23.60
CA ASP A 25 10.13 -4.43 22.30
C ASP A 25 9.70 -5.90 22.15
N LYS A 26 9.53 -6.60 23.26
CA LYS A 26 9.08 -8.00 23.31
C LYS A 26 7.56 -8.17 23.29
N ASP A 27 6.80 -7.09 23.43
CA ASP A 27 5.35 -7.19 23.44
C ASP A 27 4.84 -7.39 22.02
N PRO A 28 3.77 -8.22 21.82
CA PRO A 28 3.19 -8.44 20.51
C PRO A 28 2.68 -7.13 19.91
N ASP A 29 2.82 -7.01 18.58
CA ASP A 29 2.26 -5.88 17.85
C ASP A 29 0.73 -5.91 17.93
N ASN A 30 0.16 -4.80 18.43
CA ASN A 30 -1.28 -4.61 18.45
C ASN A 30 -1.67 -3.69 17.28
N ILE A 31 -1.93 -4.31 16.11
CA ILE A 31 -2.27 -3.60 14.88
C ILE A 31 -3.77 -3.74 14.63
N GLY A 32 -4.46 -2.60 14.64
CA GLY A 32 -5.88 -2.55 14.27
C GLY A 32 -6.07 -2.44 12.76
N HIS A 33 -7.17 -2.99 12.27
CA HIS A 33 -7.57 -2.91 10.86
C HIS A 33 -8.99 -2.39 10.74
N PHE A 34 -9.27 -1.71 9.66
CA PHE A 34 -10.59 -1.25 9.27
C PHE A 34 -10.83 -1.54 7.80
N PHE A 35 -11.95 -2.15 7.49
CA PHE A 35 -12.35 -2.49 6.12
C PHE A 35 -13.68 -1.81 5.82
N LEU A 36 -13.78 -1.15 4.67
CA LEU A 36 -15.00 -0.53 4.16
C LEU A 36 -15.15 -0.93 2.69
N ALA A 37 -16.31 -1.45 2.34
CA ALA A 37 -16.72 -1.69 0.96
C ALA A 37 -17.99 -0.89 0.68
N ILE A 38 -18.01 -0.16 -0.43
CA ILE A 38 -19.15 0.64 -0.89
C ILE A 38 -19.51 0.15 -2.27
N ASP A 39 -20.77 -0.23 -2.48
CA ASP A 39 -21.29 -0.53 -3.80
C ASP A 39 -21.77 0.78 -4.48
N PRO A 40 -21.09 1.28 -5.52
CA PRO A 40 -21.49 2.50 -6.20
C PRO A 40 -22.90 2.40 -6.79
N LYS A 41 -23.34 1.22 -7.21
CA LYS A 41 -24.66 0.99 -7.82
C LYS A 41 -25.83 1.23 -6.84
N ALA A 42 -25.55 1.26 -5.53
CA ALA A 42 -26.55 1.65 -4.53
C ALA A 42 -26.88 3.15 -4.56
N PHE A 43 -26.04 3.98 -5.20
CA PHE A 43 -26.13 5.44 -5.23
C PHE A 43 -26.30 6.02 -6.63
N ARG A 44 -25.78 5.32 -7.66
CA ARG A 44 -25.67 5.78 -9.04
C ARG A 44 -26.13 4.69 -10.01
N GLY A 45 -26.50 5.10 -11.22
CA GLY A 45 -26.73 4.16 -12.33
C GLY A 45 -25.45 3.41 -12.72
N GLU A 46 -25.63 2.32 -13.47
CA GLU A 46 -24.51 1.50 -13.92
C GLU A 46 -23.57 2.29 -14.83
N GLY A 47 -22.26 2.26 -14.50
CA GLY A 47 -21.21 2.98 -15.24
C GLY A 47 -21.11 4.47 -14.96
N GLU A 48 -22.08 5.10 -14.29
CA GLU A 48 -22.03 6.54 -14.01
C GLU A 48 -20.91 6.92 -13.04
N PHE A 49 -20.66 6.09 -12.03
CA PHE A 49 -19.59 6.32 -11.08
C PHE A 49 -18.21 6.19 -11.74
N GLU A 50 -18.05 5.15 -12.54
CA GLU A 50 -16.81 4.87 -13.26
C GLU A 50 -16.48 6.00 -14.25
N ASN A 51 -17.48 6.46 -15.00
CA ASN A 51 -17.29 7.57 -15.94
C ASN A 51 -16.91 8.89 -15.24
N ASP A 52 -17.61 9.24 -14.16
CA ASP A 52 -17.27 10.45 -13.39
C ASP A 52 -15.88 10.34 -12.73
N LEU A 53 -15.48 9.15 -12.32
CA LEU A 53 -14.14 8.93 -11.76
C LEU A 53 -13.05 9.06 -12.83
N ASP A 54 -13.29 8.53 -14.02
CA ASP A 54 -12.38 8.67 -15.17
C ASP A 54 -12.21 10.14 -15.55
N ASP A 55 -13.30 10.92 -15.59
CA ASP A 55 -13.24 12.36 -15.82
C ASP A 55 -12.39 13.09 -14.78
N VAL A 56 -12.50 12.73 -13.50
CA VAL A 56 -11.66 13.29 -12.42
C VAL A 56 -10.19 12.94 -12.63
N ILE A 57 -9.88 11.69 -12.98
CA ILE A 57 -8.51 11.21 -13.24
C ILE A 57 -7.91 11.98 -14.43
N ASP A 58 -8.68 12.13 -15.52
CA ASP A 58 -8.24 12.85 -16.72
C ASP A 58 -7.93 14.33 -16.44
N VAL A 59 -8.78 15.00 -15.65
CA VAL A 59 -8.53 16.37 -15.21
C VAL A 59 -7.25 16.46 -14.37
N MET A 60 -7.02 15.50 -13.48
CA MET A 60 -5.79 15.46 -12.66
C MET A 60 -4.55 15.28 -13.54
N HIS A 61 -4.57 14.33 -14.48
CA HIS A 61 -3.47 14.09 -15.42
C HIS A 61 -3.22 15.30 -16.35
N ALA A 62 -4.26 16.01 -16.77
CA ALA A 62 -4.16 17.20 -17.59
C ALA A 62 -3.67 18.45 -16.82
N THR A 63 -3.64 18.38 -15.49
CA THR A 63 -3.18 19.53 -14.66
C THR A 63 -1.69 19.79 -14.88
N PRO A 64 -1.28 21.04 -15.19
CA PRO A 64 0.13 21.36 -15.34
C PRO A 64 0.93 21.05 -14.05
N PRO A 65 1.99 20.24 -14.14
CA PRO A 65 2.81 19.92 -12.97
C PRO A 65 3.64 21.14 -12.53
N LEU A 66 3.93 21.23 -11.24
CA LEU A 66 4.84 22.24 -10.69
C LEU A 66 6.25 22.11 -11.28
N ASP A 67 6.71 20.89 -11.48
CA ASP A 67 7.97 20.53 -12.12
C ASP A 67 7.64 19.79 -13.43
N PRO A 68 7.99 20.35 -14.61
CA PRO A 68 7.71 19.72 -15.91
C PRO A 68 8.29 18.32 -16.10
N SER A 69 9.33 17.94 -15.31
CA SER A 69 9.93 16.61 -15.34
C SER A 69 9.15 15.57 -14.55
N ARG A 70 8.14 15.98 -13.78
CA ARG A 70 7.37 15.14 -12.87
C ARG A 70 5.87 15.30 -13.15
N PRO A 71 5.25 14.37 -13.88
CA PRO A 71 3.83 14.44 -14.19
C PRO A 71 2.98 14.40 -12.91
N VAL A 72 1.77 14.94 -12.98
CA VAL A 72 0.77 14.75 -11.95
C VAL A 72 0.31 13.31 -12.02
N LEU A 73 0.36 12.61 -10.89
CA LEU A 73 -0.03 11.21 -10.76
C LEU A 73 -1.24 11.09 -9.83
N VAL A 74 -2.11 10.14 -10.11
CA VAL A 74 -3.18 9.71 -9.22
C VAL A 74 -2.81 8.41 -8.49
N ALA A 75 -3.58 8.05 -7.49
CA ALA A 75 -3.38 6.80 -6.76
C ALA A 75 -3.50 5.60 -7.72
N GLY A 76 -2.48 4.74 -7.73
CA GLY A 76 -2.36 3.59 -8.63
C GLY A 76 -1.36 3.77 -9.78
N ASP A 77 -1.12 5.00 -10.25
CA ASP A 77 -0.16 5.25 -11.34
C ASP A 77 1.26 4.77 -11.01
N PRO A 78 1.84 5.11 -9.84
CA PRO A 78 3.19 4.64 -9.48
C PRO A 78 3.28 3.11 -9.44
N GLU A 79 2.23 2.46 -8.94
CA GLU A 79 2.14 1.00 -8.87
C GLU A 79 2.05 0.37 -10.26
N ALA A 80 1.25 0.94 -11.16
CA ALA A 80 1.13 0.49 -12.54
C ALA A 80 2.47 0.62 -13.29
N MET A 81 3.14 1.76 -13.17
CA MET A 81 4.46 2.01 -13.76
C MET A 81 5.52 1.01 -13.24
N GLU A 82 5.58 0.80 -11.93
CA GLU A 82 6.51 -0.17 -11.34
C GLU A 82 6.16 -1.62 -11.71
N ARG A 83 4.88 -1.97 -11.81
CA ARG A 83 4.43 -3.28 -12.28
C ARG A 83 4.95 -3.57 -13.69
N ASP A 84 4.76 -2.65 -14.63
CA ASP A 84 5.18 -2.83 -16.02
C ASP A 84 6.70 -2.96 -16.15
N LYS A 85 7.44 -2.20 -15.36
CA LYS A 85 8.89 -2.32 -15.25
C LYS A 85 9.31 -3.68 -14.70
N ARG A 86 8.71 -4.12 -13.60
CA ARG A 86 9.04 -5.39 -12.93
C ARG A 86 8.62 -6.61 -13.73
N LEU A 87 7.58 -6.54 -14.53
CA LEU A 87 7.23 -7.62 -15.47
C LEU A 87 8.31 -7.87 -16.54
N LYS A 88 9.07 -6.82 -16.89
CA LYS A 88 10.14 -6.91 -17.89
C LYS A 88 11.50 -7.25 -17.26
N MET A 89 11.79 -6.69 -16.11
CA MET A 89 13.12 -6.73 -15.49
C MET A 89 13.22 -7.67 -14.28
N GLY A 90 12.11 -8.21 -13.81
CA GLY A 90 12.02 -8.95 -12.55
C GLY A 90 11.86 -8.02 -11.33
N ILE A 91 11.63 -8.63 -10.19
CA ILE A 91 11.49 -7.92 -8.90
C ILE A 91 12.87 -7.84 -8.26
N PRO A 92 13.43 -6.63 -8.03
CA PRO A 92 14.73 -6.49 -7.39
C PRO A 92 14.61 -6.86 -5.90
N ILE A 93 15.39 -7.83 -5.47
CA ILE A 93 15.48 -8.24 -4.06
C ILE A 93 16.77 -7.67 -3.49
N PRO A 94 16.71 -6.76 -2.48
CA PRO A 94 17.91 -6.25 -1.85
C PRO A 94 18.72 -7.38 -1.19
N GLU A 95 20.05 -7.30 -1.28
CA GLU A 95 20.96 -8.32 -0.74
C GLU A 95 20.70 -8.67 0.74
N LYS A 96 20.37 -7.66 1.55
CA LYS A 96 20.02 -7.86 2.96
C LYS A 96 18.77 -8.73 3.11
N LEU A 97 17.76 -8.51 2.27
CA LEU A 97 16.52 -9.31 2.29
C LEU A 97 16.79 -10.73 1.80
N ASP A 98 17.58 -10.89 0.73
CA ASP A 98 17.99 -12.21 0.22
C ASP A 98 18.67 -13.05 1.32
N LYS A 99 19.63 -12.46 2.03
CA LYS A 99 20.31 -13.12 3.16
C LYS A 99 19.34 -13.55 4.26
N HIS A 100 18.37 -12.69 4.60
CA HIS A 100 17.34 -13.01 5.62
C HIS A 100 16.45 -14.17 5.16
N ILE A 101 16.05 -14.19 3.88
CA ILE A 101 15.23 -15.27 3.34
C ILE A 101 15.99 -16.60 3.36
N ARG A 102 17.27 -16.60 2.98
CA ARG A 102 18.14 -17.80 3.05
C ARG A 102 18.26 -18.33 4.48
N ASP A 103 18.47 -17.43 5.45
CA ASP A 103 18.55 -17.80 6.87
C ASP A 103 17.22 -18.43 7.35
N ILE A 104 16.09 -17.83 7.02
CA ILE A 104 14.77 -18.37 7.38
C ILE A 104 14.55 -19.74 6.72
N CYS A 105 14.84 -19.88 5.43
CA CYS A 105 14.75 -21.17 4.74
C CYS A 105 15.59 -22.24 5.41
N GLY A 106 16.85 -21.90 5.78
CA GLY A 106 17.74 -22.83 6.48
C GLY A 106 17.21 -23.24 7.86
N ARG A 107 16.60 -22.30 8.61
CA ARG A 107 16.04 -22.55 9.95
C ARG A 107 14.78 -23.41 9.94
N CYS A 108 13.93 -23.27 8.93
CA CYS A 108 12.66 -24.01 8.83
C CYS A 108 12.73 -25.22 7.86
N GLY A 109 13.88 -25.48 7.24
CA GLY A 109 14.07 -26.59 6.29
C GLY A 109 13.33 -26.40 4.96
N ALA A 110 12.98 -25.15 4.61
CA ALA A 110 12.35 -24.85 3.33
C ALA A 110 13.39 -24.66 2.23
N GLU A 111 13.03 -25.06 1.01
CA GLU A 111 13.86 -24.82 -0.15
C GLU A 111 13.95 -23.33 -0.49
N TYR A 112 15.16 -22.83 -0.76
CA TYR A 112 15.34 -21.49 -1.27
C TYR A 112 15.13 -21.48 -2.80
N VAL A 113 14.09 -20.75 -3.25
CA VAL A 113 13.64 -20.75 -4.66
C VAL A 113 13.93 -19.45 -5.42
N LEU A 114 14.49 -18.43 -4.76
CA LEU A 114 14.83 -17.17 -5.42
C LEU A 114 16.22 -17.28 -6.07
N THR A 115 16.26 -17.09 -7.39
CA THR A 115 17.49 -17.16 -8.21
C THR A 115 17.71 -15.85 -8.97
#